data_72748b636b3d699c32294cab5eea3edf
#
_entry.id   72748b636b3d699c32294cab5eea3edf
#
_cell.length_a   1.000
_cell.length_b   1.000
_cell.length_c   1.000
_cell.angle_alpha   90.00
_cell.angle_beta   90.00
_cell.angle_gamma   90.00
#
_symmetry.space_group_name_H-M   'P 1'
#
loop_
_entity.id
_entity.type
_entity.pdbx_description
1 polymer ?
#
loop_
_entity_poly.entity_id
_entity_poly.type
_entity_poly.pdbx_seq_one_letter_code
_entity_poly.pdbx_strand_id
1 'polypeptide(L)'
;PYGGYLQIFNNKGINNTQSTVDAFLPPLDSTNGNNYLRTSGQAFGPASYDTRYICQYSAPGQSASDRMSNGNLFINTSGGQGGAGIMYEVDQNENIVWQYNGGGPAKAFRYECEHPGIISLLNNPCSVGVGNLEDNKFSIYPNPSNGIFNIDGLTKTSTVNIFNSFGKLLSVEINSSEIDLS
;
A
#
# COMPACT_ATOMS: atom_id res chain seq x y z
N PRO A 1 13.84 7.44 -7.63
CA PRO A 1 14.00 7.61 -9.06
C PRO A 1 15.24 6.90 -9.51
N TYR A 2 15.08 6.03 -10.46
CA TYR A 2 16.16 5.23 -10.99
C TYR A 2 17.11 6.11 -11.82
N GLY A 3 18.41 6.06 -11.50
CA GLY A 3 19.46 6.55 -12.41
C GLY A 3 19.37 8.00 -12.83
N GLY A 4 18.81 8.90 -12.02
CA GLY A 4 18.72 10.33 -12.34
C GLY A 4 17.50 10.73 -13.18
N TYR A 5 16.58 9.81 -13.48
CA TYR A 5 15.33 10.14 -14.15
C TYR A 5 14.45 11.06 -13.31
N LEU A 6 13.82 12.02 -13.98
CA LEU A 6 12.70 12.80 -13.45
C LEU A 6 11.40 12.12 -13.89
N GLN A 7 10.48 11.93 -12.96
CA GLN A 7 9.16 11.40 -13.20
C GLN A 7 8.10 12.46 -12.93
N ILE A 8 7.13 12.57 -13.81
CA ILE A 8 6.02 13.52 -13.68
C ILE A 8 4.68 12.82 -13.94
N PHE A 9 3.67 13.20 -13.16
CA PHE A 9 2.29 12.91 -13.52
C PHE A 9 1.79 14.00 -14.47
N ASN A 10 1.45 13.61 -15.69
CA ASN A 10 0.97 14.50 -16.73
C ASN A 10 -0.53 14.35 -16.89
N ASN A 11 -1.31 15.30 -16.38
CA ASN A 11 -2.77 15.25 -16.41
C ASN A 11 -3.35 15.20 -17.83
N LYS A 12 -2.61 15.69 -18.82
CA LYS A 12 -3.06 15.84 -20.21
C LYS A 12 -2.06 15.26 -21.22
N GLY A 13 -1.47 14.12 -20.88
CA GLY A 13 -0.38 13.51 -21.64
C GLY A 13 -0.75 13.06 -23.04
N ILE A 14 -2.01 12.67 -23.28
CA ILE A 14 -2.52 12.27 -24.59
C ILE A 14 -3.78 13.05 -24.90
N ASN A 15 -3.81 13.68 -26.07
CA ASN A 15 -5.00 14.39 -26.63
C ASN A 15 -5.68 15.37 -25.64
N ASN A 16 -4.91 15.94 -24.71
CA ASN A 16 -5.39 16.84 -23.66
C ASN A 16 -6.48 16.25 -22.72
N THR A 17 -6.67 14.95 -22.70
CA THR A 17 -7.72 14.29 -21.89
C THR A 17 -7.18 13.12 -21.08
N GLN A 18 -6.26 12.30 -21.64
CA GLN A 18 -5.72 11.12 -21.00
C GLN A 18 -4.50 11.45 -20.15
N SER A 19 -4.53 11.11 -18.88
CA SER A 19 -3.37 11.25 -17.99
C SER A 19 -2.31 10.20 -18.27
N THR A 20 -1.04 10.58 -18.08
CA THR A 20 0.11 9.69 -18.20
C THR A 20 1.07 9.90 -17.04
N VAL A 21 1.91 8.92 -16.78
CA VAL A 21 3.13 9.10 -15.99
C VAL A 21 4.30 9.03 -16.94
N ASP A 22 4.98 10.14 -17.08
CA ASP A 22 6.12 10.29 -17.99
C ASP A 22 7.40 10.32 -17.18
N ALA A 23 8.45 9.65 -17.66
CA ALA A 23 9.78 9.78 -17.08
C ALA A 23 10.81 10.09 -18.21
N PHE A 24 11.76 10.92 -17.86
CA PHE A 24 12.81 11.33 -18.78
C PHE A 24 14.12 11.59 -18.05
N LEU A 25 15.23 11.36 -18.74
CA LEU A 25 16.55 11.68 -18.25
C LEU A 25 16.87 13.13 -18.61
N PRO A 26 17.06 14.03 -17.63
CA PRO A 26 17.46 15.40 -17.93
C PRO A 26 18.86 15.44 -18.57
N PRO A 27 19.14 16.41 -19.47
CA PRO A 27 20.41 16.50 -20.17
C PRO A 27 21.52 17.04 -19.25
N LEU A 28 22.00 16.20 -18.36
CA LEU A 28 23.03 16.52 -17.37
C LEU A 28 24.43 16.28 -17.95
N ASP A 29 25.29 17.28 -17.91
CA ASP A 29 26.72 17.16 -18.16
C ASP A 29 27.45 16.86 -16.84
N SER A 30 27.67 15.59 -16.56
CA SER A 30 28.40 15.13 -15.37
C SER A 30 29.91 15.40 -15.46
N THR A 31 30.44 15.73 -16.63
CA THR A 31 31.87 16.00 -16.83
C THR A 31 32.27 17.42 -16.50
N ASN A 32 31.30 18.33 -16.44
CA ASN A 32 31.51 19.76 -16.21
C ASN A 32 30.65 20.29 -15.06
N GLY A 33 30.83 19.72 -13.88
CA GLY A 33 30.23 20.23 -12.63
C GLY A 33 28.74 20.02 -12.48
N ASN A 34 28.17 19.00 -13.12
CA ASN A 34 26.73 18.67 -13.05
C ASN A 34 25.83 19.80 -13.57
N ASN A 35 26.21 20.45 -14.63
CA ASN A 35 25.38 21.46 -15.28
C ASN A 35 24.39 20.81 -16.26
N TYR A 36 23.23 21.42 -16.43
CA TYR A 36 22.30 21.01 -17.46
C TYR A 36 22.67 21.58 -18.81
N LEU A 37 22.77 20.73 -19.82
CA LEU A 37 23.09 21.13 -21.17
C LEU A 37 21.90 21.87 -21.80
N ARG A 38 22.20 23.03 -22.41
CA ARG A 38 21.19 23.81 -23.12
C ARG A 38 21.83 24.52 -24.32
N THR A 39 21.19 24.38 -25.48
CA THR A 39 21.52 25.23 -26.64
C THR A 39 20.93 26.61 -26.43
N SER A 40 21.72 27.65 -26.69
CA SER A 40 21.28 29.05 -26.55
C SER A 40 20.03 29.30 -27.40
N GLY A 41 19.02 29.94 -26.84
CA GLY A 41 17.76 30.23 -27.52
C GLY A 41 16.78 29.07 -27.63
N GLN A 42 17.13 27.88 -27.15
CA GLN A 42 16.26 26.71 -27.12
C GLN A 42 15.76 26.40 -25.71
N ALA A 43 14.66 25.66 -25.59
CA ALA A 43 14.22 25.09 -24.31
C ALA A 43 15.24 24.02 -23.85
N PHE A 44 15.24 23.72 -22.55
CA PHE A 44 15.97 22.55 -22.06
C PHE A 44 15.40 21.27 -22.67
N GLY A 45 16.28 20.31 -23.05
CA GLY A 45 15.88 18.98 -23.41
C GLY A 45 15.51 18.14 -22.18
N PRO A 46 15.10 16.86 -22.40
CA PRO A 46 14.87 16.25 -23.72
C PRO A 46 13.57 16.76 -24.38
N ALA A 47 13.45 16.54 -25.68
CA ALA A 47 12.26 16.97 -26.42
C ALA A 47 11.05 16.03 -26.18
N SER A 48 11.27 14.87 -25.60
CA SER A 48 10.27 13.85 -25.32
C SER A 48 10.59 13.10 -24.04
N TYR A 49 9.67 12.25 -23.60
CA TYR A 49 9.86 11.30 -22.52
C TYR A 49 10.62 10.05 -23.01
N ASP A 50 11.31 9.38 -22.09
CA ASP A 50 11.94 8.09 -22.35
C ASP A 50 10.97 6.94 -22.09
N THR A 51 10.18 7.03 -21.02
CA THR A 51 9.13 6.06 -20.71
C THR A 51 7.82 6.75 -20.44
N ARG A 52 6.73 6.10 -20.83
CA ARG A 52 5.35 6.57 -20.58
C ARG A 52 4.48 5.40 -20.14
N TYR A 53 3.79 5.59 -19.03
CA TYR A 53 2.66 4.77 -18.65
C TYR A 53 1.36 5.55 -18.92
N ILE A 54 0.42 4.93 -19.62
CA ILE A 54 -0.91 5.53 -19.87
C ILE A 54 -1.81 5.17 -18.70
N CYS A 55 -2.21 6.18 -17.93
CA CYS A 55 -3.00 5.96 -16.72
C CYS A 55 -4.36 5.34 -17.07
N GLN A 56 -4.78 4.33 -16.32
CA GLN A 56 -6.11 3.74 -16.48
C GLN A 56 -7.23 4.74 -16.14
N TYR A 57 -6.94 5.65 -15.21
CA TYR A 57 -7.86 6.72 -14.82
C TYR A 57 -7.21 8.06 -15.09
N SER A 58 -8.01 9.04 -15.50
CA SER A 58 -7.52 10.38 -15.82
C SER A 58 -8.03 11.42 -14.83
N ALA A 59 -7.24 12.46 -14.64
CA ALA A 59 -7.59 13.60 -13.80
C ALA A 59 -7.31 14.91 -14.55
N PRO A 60 -8.17 15.92 -14.43
CA PRO A 60 -7.99 17.21 -15.11
C PRO A 60 -6.86 18.06 -14.50
N GLY A 61 -6.45 17.76 -13.28
CA GLY A 61 -5.42 18.48 -12.55
C GLY A 61 -5.03 17.78 -11.26
N GLN A 62 -3.99 18.29 -10.59
CA GLN A 62 -3.42 17.70 -9.38
C GLN A 62 -2.83 16.30 -9.67
N SER A 63 -2.99 15.32 -8.72
CA SER A 63 -2.48 13.97 -8.87
C SER A 63 -0.99 13.83 -8.54
N ALA A 64 -0.53 12.60 -8.39
CA ALA A 64 0.87 12.27 -8.09
C ALA A 64 1.21 10.86 -8.59
N SER A 65 2.50 10.59 -8.71
CA SER A 65 3.00 9.25 -8.98
C SER A 65 4.36 9.03 -8.32
N ASP A 66 4.57 7.83 -7.80
CA ASP A 66 5.84 7.39 -7.23
C ASP A 66 6.30 6.10 -7.88
N ARG A 67 7.61 5.98 -8.13
CA ARG A 67 8.25 4.74 -8.54
C ARG A 67 8.73 4.02 -7.28
N MET A 68 8.23 2.82 -7.07
CA MET A 68 8.61 1.97 -5.95
C MET A 68 9.95 1.27 -6.22
N SER A 69 10.64 0.81 -5.17
CA SER A 69 11.95 0.14 -5.28
C SER A 69 11.86 -1.18 -6.06
N ASN A 70 10.72 -1.87 -5.99
CA ASN A 70 10.44 -3.09 -6.74
C ASN A 70 10.14 -2.83 -8.22
N GLY A 71 10.18 -1.57 -8.67
CA GLY A 71 9.88 -1.17 -10.04
C GLY A 71 8.41 -0.88 -10.34
N ASN A 72 7.51 -1.14 -9.40
CA ASN A 72 6.10 -0.80 -9.53
C ASN A 72 5.89 0.71 -9.58
N LEU A 73 4.76 1.11 -10.11
CA LEU A 73 4.36 2.51 -10.20
C LEU A 73 3.10 2.74 -9.35
N PHE A 74 3.23 3.54 -8.29
CA PHE A 74 2.10 4.02 -7.52
C PHE A 74 1.53 5.27 -8.19
N ILE A 75 0.21 5.33 -8.32
CA ILE A 75 -0.51 6.42 -8.99
C ILE A 75 -1.65 6.89 -8.09
N ASN A 76 -1.70 8.19 -7.85
CA ASN A 76 -2.86 8.86 -7.28
C ASN A 76 -3.52 9.72 -8.37
N THR A 77 -4.71 9.34 -8.78
CA THR A 77 -5.54 10.13 -9.70
C THR A 77 -6.53 10.93 -8.88
N SER A 78 -6.38 12.26 -8.87
CA SER A 78 -7.28 13.14 -8.12
C SER A 78 -8.67 13.19 -8.74
N GLY A 79 -9.71 13.17 -7.90
CA GLY A 79 -11.10 13.38 -8.34
C GLY A 79 -11.48 14.82 -8.59
N GLY A 80 -10.56 15.78 -8.40
CA GLY A 80 -10.86 17.21 -8.45
C GLY A 80 -11.68 17.67 -7.23
N GLN A 81 -12.35 18.83 -7.33
CA GLN A 81 -13.22 19.32 -6.26
C GLN A 81 -14.47 18.46 -6.15
N GLY A 82 -14.59 17.68 -5.07
CA GLY A 82 -15.74 16.83 -4.79
C GLY A 82 -15.83 15.54 -5.59
N GLY A 83 -14.84 15.22 -6.43
CA GLY A 83 -14.76 13.96 -7.17
C GLY A 83 -14.13 12.82 -6.36
N ALA A 84 -14.50 11.60 -6.71
CA ALA A 84 -13.84 10.40 -6.20
C ALA A 84 -12.54 10.16 -6.98
N GLY A 85 -11.41 10.36 -6.33
CA GLY A 85 -10.13 9.96 -6.91
C GLY A 85 -9.84 8.48 -6.64
N ILE A 86 -8.89 7.94 -7.36
CA ILE A 86 -8.47 6.56 -7.26
C ILE A 86 -6.96 6.52 -7.04
N MET A 87 -6.53 5.72 -6.05
CA MET A 87 -5.12 5.37 -5.88
C MET A 87 -4.93 3.93 -6.31
N TYR A 88 -3.89 3.66 -7.06
CA TYR A 88 -3.58 2.31 -7.51
C TYR A 88 -2.09 2.12 -7.76
N GLU A 89 -1.66 0.88 -7.77
CA GLU A 89 -0.29 0.48 -8.09
C GLU A 89 -0.32 -0.51 -9.24
N VAL A 90 0.58 -0.32 -10.19
CA VAL A 90 0.78 -1.24 -11.31
C VAL A 90 2.17 -1.85 -11.26
N ASP A 91 2.27 -3.09 -11.68
CA ASP A 91 3.54 -3.79 -11.87
C ASP A 91 4.25 -3.35 -13.16
N GLN A 92 5.40 -3.94 -13.46
CA GLN A 92 6.18 -3.65 -14.66
C GLN A 92 5.51 -4.12 -15.97
N ASN A 93 4.45 -4.93 -15.88
CA ASN A 93 3.63 -5.37 -17.02
C ASN A 93 2.33 -4.56 -17.13
N GLU A 94 2.23 -3.46 -16.35
CA GLU A 94 1.08 -2.57 -16.30
C GLU A 94 -0.19 -3.21 -15.70
N ASN A 95 -0.08 -4.35 -15.00
CA ASN A 95 -1.20 -4.94 -14.28
C ASN A 95 -1.42 -4.22 -12.95
N ILE A 96 -2.69 -3.94 -12.62
CA ILE A 96 -3.04 -3.40 -11.30
C ILE A 96 -2.83 -4.49 -10.25
N VAL A 97 -1.91 -4.23 -9.31
CA VAL A 97 -1.61 -5.12 -8.18
C VAL A 97 -2.23 -4.64 -6.87
N TRP A 98 -2.64 -3.38 -6.82
CA TRP A 98 -3.34 -2.80 -5.68
C TRP A 98 -4.19 -1.61 -6.12
N GLN A 99 -5.37 -1.42 -5.49
CA GLN A 99 -6.26 -0.30 -5.78
C GLN A 99 -7.08 0.11 -4.55
N TYR A 100 -7.30 1.42 -4.41
CA TYR A 100 -8.16 2.00 -3.39
C TYR A 100 -9.10 3.03 -4.02
N ASN A 101 -10.41 2.84 -3.82
CA ASN A 101 -11.48 3.64 -4.40
C ASN A 101 -12.16 4.59 -3.39
N GLY A 102 -11.56 4.81 -2.24
CA GLY A 102 -12.14 5.56 -1.12
C GLY A 102 -12.07 7.07 -1.21
N GLY A 103 -11.93 7.63 -2.41
CA GLY A 103 -11.71 9.06 -2.63
C GLY A 103 -10.23 9.40 -2.78
N GLY A 104 -9.90 10.23 -3.74
CA GLY A 104 -8.55 10.65 -4.05
C GLY A 104 -8.24 12.03 -3.46
N PRO A 105 -7.25 12.15 -2.60
CA PRO A 105 -6.71 13.44 -2.23
C PRO A 105 -6.12 14.14 -3.45
N ALA A 106 -5.88 15.44 -3.34
CA ALA A 106 -5.22 16.23 -4.38
C ALA A 106 -3.91 15.59 -4.81
N LYS A 107 -3.15 15.08 -3.83
CA LYS A 107 -1.92 14.30 -4.02
C LYS A 107 -1.82 13.26 -2.92
N ALA A 108 -1.36 12.06 -3.26
CA ALA A 108 -0.93 11.04 -2.33
C ALA A 108 0.42 10.49 -2.76
N PHE A 109 1.24 10.14 -1.79
CA PHE A 109 2.54 9.54 -1.98
C PHE A 109 2.58 8.22 -1.21
N ARG A 110 3.30 7.24 -1.72
CA ARG A 110 3.52 5.97 -1.06
C ARG A 110 4.96 5.89 -0.60
N TYR A 111 5.14 5.61 0.67
CA TYR A 111 6.45 5.35 1.27
C TYR A 111 6.59 3.88 1.59
N GLU A 112 7.74 3.33 1.27
CA GLU A 112 8.10 1.96 1.64
C GLU A 112 8.39 1.88 3.13
N CYS A 113 8.26 0.70 3.69
CA CYS A 113 8.44 0.50 5.11
C CYS A 113 9.89 0.81 5.57
N GLU A 114 10.87 0.63 4.68
CA GLU A 114 12.28 0.94 4.93
C GLU A 114 12.62 2.44 4.82
N HIS A 115 11.65 3.28 4.43
CA HIS A 115 11.90 4.71 4.33
C HIS A 115 12.27 5.29 5.70
N PRO A 116 13.40 6.05 5.83
CA PRO A 116 13.90 6.52 7.12
C PRO A 116 12.85 7.25 7.98
N GLY A 117 12.00 8.06 7.37
CA GLY A 117 10.92 8.74 8.05
C GLY A 117 9.84 7.79 8.58
N ILE A 118 9.53 6.72 7.85
CA ILE A 118 8.56 5.71 8.28
C ILE A 118 9.10 4.86 9.43
N ILE A 119 10.35 4.43 9.34
CA ILE A 119 11.03 3.70 10.44
C ILE A 119 11.03 4.55 11.71
N SER A 120 11.35 5.84 11.60
CA SER A 120 11.37 6.75 12.73
C SER A 120 9.99 6.94 13.40
N LEU A 121 8.91 6.90 12.63
CA LEU A 121 7.55 7.10 13.13
C LEU A 121 6.92 5.81 13.70
N LEU A 122 7.16 4.67 13.07
CA LEU A 122 6.45 3.43 13.35
C LEU A 122 7.32 2.36 14.02
N ASN A 123 8.56 2.68 14.35
CA ASN A 123 9.54 1.85 15.05
C ASN A 123 9.96 0.57 14.29
N ASN A 124 9.08 -0.23 13.75
CA ASN A 124 9.40 -1.40 12.93
C ASN A 124 8.32 -1.67 11.87
N PRO A 125 8.13 -0.75 10.92
CA PRO A 125 7.01 -0.80 9.99
C PRO A 125 7.09 -1.97 9.00
N CYS A 126 8.29 -2.53 8.75
CA CYS A 126 8.47 -3.65 7.84
C CYS A 126 8.11 -5.01 8.47
N SER A 127 7.89 -5.04 9.78
CA SER A 127 7.49 -6.25 10.50
C SER A 127 5.98 -6.40 10.67
N VAL A 128 5.15 -5.59 10.01
CA VAL A 128 3.72 -5.82 9.89
C VAL A 128 3.42 -7.00 8.95
N GLY A 129 4.05 -8.14 9.22
CA GLY A 129 3.46 -9.41 8.88
C GLY A 129 2.45 -9.73 9.97
N VAL A 130 1.37 -10.41 9.65
CA VAL A 130 0.70 -11.26 10.63
C VAL A 130 1.83 -12.14 11.17
N GLY A 131 2.32 -11.82 12.38
CA GLY A 131 3.28 -12.70 13.03
C GLY A 131 2.69 -14.08 12.90
N ASN A 132 3.46 -15.05 12.44
CA ASN A 132 3.04 -16.42 12.56
C ASN A 132 2.62 -16.53 14.02
N LEU A 133 1.31 -16.50 14.25
CA LEU A 133 0.76 -17.03 15.47
C LEU A 133 1.37 -18.40 15.49
N GLU A 134 2.35 -18.61 16.35
CA GLU A 134 2.78 -19.95 16.66
C GLU A 134 1.49 -20.72 16.73
N ASP A 135 1.35 -21.75 15.93
CA ASP A 135 0.19 -22.64 15.91
C ASP A 135 0.05 -23.22 17.33
N ASN A 136 -0.43 -22.40 18.25
CA ASN A 136 -1.00 -22.88 19.49
C ASN A 136 -2.23 -23.63 19.03
N LYS A 137 -2.02 -24.92 18.73
CA LYS A 137 -3.07 -25.79 18.25
C LYS A 137 -4.07 -26.03 19.38
N PHE A 138 -4.94 -25.05 19.53
CA PHE A 138 -6.11 -25.26 20.34
C PHE A 138 -7.07 -26.12 19.53
N SER A 139 -7.54 -27.19 20.13
CA SER A 139 -8.65 -27.98 19.58
C SER A 139 -9.81 -27.96 20.57
N ILE A 140 -11.01 -27.75 20.03
CA ILE A 140 -12.26 -27.72 20.81
C ILE A 140 -13.13 -28.87 20.32
N TYR A 141 -13.47 -29.78 21.23
CA TYR A 141 -14.26 -30.94 20.89
C TYR A 141 -15.17 -31.39 22.08
N PRO A 142 -16.33 -32.05 21.79
CA PRO A 142 -16.92 -32.16 20.48
C PRO A 142 -17.40 -30.80 19.96
N ASN A 143 -17.40 -30.63 18.64
CA ASN A 143 -18.00 -29.45 18.01
C ASN A 143 -18.82 -29.95 16.79
N PRO A 144 -20.15 -29.85 16.81
CA PRO A 144 -20.98 -29.25 17.86
C PRO A 144 -21.02 -30.07 19.15
N SER A 145 -21.31 -29.37 20.28
CA SER A 145 -21.45 -29.96 21.60
C SER A 145 -22.89 -29.83 22.14
N ASN A 146 -23.22 -30.59 23.17
CA ASN A 146 -24.48 -30.48 23.93
C ASN A 146 -24.34 -29.57 25.18
N GLY A 147 -23.35 -28.70 25.23
CA GLY A 147 -23.04 -27.82 26.35
C GLY A 147 -21.71 -28.16 27.03
N ILE A 148 -21.21 -29.39 26.88
CA ILE A 148 -19.92 -29.80 27.44
C ILE A 148 -18.92 -29.95 26.31
N PHE A 149 -17.75 -29.35 26.45
CA PHE A 149 -16.66 -29.44 25.49
C PHE A 149 -15.29 -29.34 26.17
N ASN A 150 -14.28 -29.84 25.49
CA ASN A 150 -12.89 -29.80 25.95
C ASN A 150 -12.09 -28.84 25.08
N ILE A 151 -11.08 -28.19 25.65
CA ILE A 151 -10.10 -27.37 24.95
C ILE A 151 -8.72 -27.97 25.20
N ASP A 152 -8.11 -28.52 24.15
CA ASP A 152 -6.71 -28.94 24.19
C ASP A 152 -5.78 -27.77 23.83
N GLY A 153 -4.55 -27.82 24.32
CA GLY A 153 -3.52 -26.79 24.07
C GLY A 153 -3.49 -25.66 25.09
N LEU A 154 -4.34 -25.67 26.11
CA LEU A 154 -4.28 -24.69 27.19
C LEU A 154 -3.03 -24.89 28.05
N THR A 155 -2.37 -23.79 28.39
CA THR A 155 -1.28 -23.73 29.37
C THR A 155 -1.83 -23.26 30.74
N LYS A 156 -1.06 -23.44 31.80
CA LYS A 156 -1.45 -22.98 33.15
C LYS A 156 -1.67 -21.46 33.25
N THR A 157 -1.20 -20.70 32.27
CA THR A 157 -1.34 -19.24 32.19
C THR A 157 -2.40 -18.79 31.19
N SER A 158 -3.08 -19.72 30.50
CA SER A 158 -4.12 -19.40 29.54
C SER A 158 -5.38 -18.88 30.24
N THR A 159 -6.00 -17.86 29.69
CA THR A 159 -7.30 -17.36 30.10
C THR A 159 -8.29 -17.60 28.97
N VAL A 160 -9.42 -18.25 29.29
CA VAL A 160 -10.49 -18.49 28.34
C VAL A 160 -11.70 -17.64 28.71
N ASN A 161 -12.18 -16.84 27.76
CA ASN A 161 -13.40 -16.06 27.88
C ASN A 161 -14.43 -16.59 26.87
N ILE A 162 -15.61 -16.89 27.34
CA ILE A 162 -16.69 -17.43 26.52
C ILE A 162 -17.82 -16.41 26.45
N PHE A 163 -18.25 -16.11 25.24
CA PHE A 163 -19.32 -15.18 24.98
C PHE A 163 -20.47 -15.87 24.27
N ASN A 164 -21.69 -15.47 24.54
CA ASN A 164 -22.83 -15.89 23.74
C ASN A 164 -22.89 -15.10 22.42
N SER A 165 -23.84 -15.46 21.55
CA SER A 165 -24.05 -14.80 20.25
C SER A 165 -24.41 -13.30 20.33
N PHE A 166 -24.78 -12.79 21.49
CA PHE A 166 -25.06 -11.38 21.75
C PHE A 166 -23.85 -10.64 22.37
N GLY A 167 -22.69 -11.29 22.46
CA GLY A 167 -21.49 -10.71 23.04
C GLY A 167 -21.48 -10.61 24.57
N LYS A 168 -22.41 -11.25 25.25
CA LYS A 168 -22.42 -11.30 26.71
C LYS A 168 -21.43 -12.35 27.19
N LEU A 169 -20.52 -11.97 28.07
CA LEU A 169 -19.59 -12.88 28.73
C LEU A 169 -20.38 -13.88 29.60
N LEU A 170 -20.11 -15.14 29.44
CA LEU A 170 -20.63 -16.22 30.29
C LEU A 170 -19.61 -16.45 31.42
N SER A 171 -20.09 -16.55 32.67
CA SER A 171 -19.23 -16.91 33.80
C SER A 171 -18.94 -18.41 33.73
N VAL A 172 -17.67 -18.78 33.59
CA VAL A 172 -17.21 -20.17 33.52
C VAL A 172 -16.09 -20.35 34.55
N GLU A 173 -16.23 -21.28 35.48
CA GLU A 173 -15.11 -21.75 36.27
C GLU A 173 -14.32 -22.76 35.49
N ILE A 174 -13.09 -22.37 35.03
CA ILE A 174 -12.21 -23.23 34.29
C ILE A 174 -11.24 -23.89 35.26
N ASN A 175 -11.64 -25.03 35.82
CA ASN A 175 -10.79 -25.85 36.67
C ASN A 175 -10.12 -27.03 35.95
N SER A 176 -10.42 -27.20 34.68
CA SER A 176 -9.90 -28.30 33.85
C SER A 176 -9.94 -27.91 32.38
N SER A 177 -9.47 -28.78 31.49
CA SER A 177 -9.65 -28.63 30.04
C SER A 177 -11.10 -28.81 29.58
N GLU A 178 -11.98 -29.28 30.47
CA GLU A 178 -13.42 -29.47 30.22
C GLU A 178 -14.21 -28.27 30.69
N ILE A 179 -15.12 -27.79 29.87
CA ILE A 179 -16.00 -26.66 30.10
C ILE A 179 -17.45 -27.12 29.96
N ASP A 180 -18.25 -26.87 30.98
CA ASP A 180 -19.68 -27.15 31.03
C ASP A 180 -20.47 -25.83 30.95
N LEU A 181 -21.31 -25.71 29.93
CA LEU A 181 -22.24 -24.60 29.69
C LEU A 181 -23.71 -25.07 29.73
N SER A 182 -23.99 -26.30 30.21
CA SER A 182 -25.33 -26.85 30.24
C SER A 182 -26.25 -26.14 31.26
#